data_eb40e7143f6ca3b2ce455d7bbc93ba01
#
_entry.id   eb40e7143f6ca3b2ce455d7bbc93ba01
#
_cell.length_a   1.000
_cell.length_b   1.000
_cell.length_c   1.000
_cell.angle_alpha   90.00
_cell.angle_beta   90.00
_cell.angle_gamma   90.00
#
_symmetry.space_group_name_H-M   'P 1'
#
loop_
_entity.id
_entity.type
_entity.pdbx_description
1 polymer ?
#
loop_
_entity_poly.entity_id
_entity_poly.type
_entity_poly.pdbx_seq_one_letter_code
_entity_poly.pdbx_strand_id
1 'polypeptide(L)'
;MAVMTIAICDEIRKDAQKLYRQLSTLVPDAELLLYRTRESLLKGLAEGHKICDLIFLGLDGDQGRSLETVRTMRLKGHYIPVVLVAENEKFYKEAFEVFAYNYLVTLVDGVVNKMESKTM
;
A
#
# COMPACT_ATOMS: atom_id res chain seq x y z
N MET A 1 4.14 -4.04 -24.72
CA MET A 1 3.96 -2.97 -23.74
C MET A 1 3.95 -3.55 -22.33
N ALA A 2 4.72 -2.98 -21.45
CA ALA A 2 4.77 -3.48 -20.08
C ALA A 2 3.47 -3.15 -19.33
N VAL A 3 2.93 -4.13 -18.62
CA VAL A 3 1.72 -3.96 -17.81
C VAL A 3 2.16 -3.57 -16.40
N MET A 4 1.50 -2.55 -15.83
CA MET A 4 1.77 -2.16 -14.45
C MET A 4 1.31 -3.26 -13.50
N THR A 5 2.16 -3.59 -12.54
CA THR A 5 1.85 -4.56 -11.50
C THR A 5 1.69 -3.83 -10.17
N ILE A 6 0.53 -3.97 -9.55
CA ILE A 6 0.20 -3.32 -8.29
C ILE A 6 -0.06 -4.40 -7.24
N ALA A 7 0.67 -4.33 -6.13
CA ALA A 7 0.43 -5.21 -4.99
C ALA A 7 -0.51 -4.52 -4.00
N ILE A 8 -1.42 -5.29 -3.44
CA ILE A 8 -2.33 -4.83 -2.40
C ILE A 8 -2.11 -5.73 -1.19
N CYS A 9 -1.80 -5.13 -0.05
CA CYS A 9 -1.62 -5.86 1.19
C CYS A 9 -2.41 -5.19 2.30
N ASP A 10 -3.45 -5.84 2.76
CA ASP A 10 -4.30 -5.33 3.84
C ASP A 10 -4.87 -6.53 4.59
N GLU A 11 -4.61 -6.58 5.89
CA GLU A 11 -5.07 -7.68 6.72
C GLU A 11 -6.57 -7.65 6.98
N ILE A 12 -7.20 -6.49 6.75
CA ILE A 12 -8.65 -6.39 6.80
C ILE A 12 -9.20 -6.78 5.43
N ARG A 13 -9.74 -7.98 5.35
CA ARG A 13 -10.22 -8.55 4.10
C ARG A 13 -11.20 -7.66 3.34
N LYS A 14 -12.12 -7.06 4.05
CA LYS A 14 -13.12 -6.18 3.47
C LYS A 14 -12.49 -4.97 2.79
N ASP A 15 -11.50 -4.38 3.44
CA ASP A 15 -10.77 -3.22 2.91
C ASP A 15 -9.95 -3.61 1.69
N ALA A 16 -9.29 -4.76 1.74
CA ALA A 16 -8.51 -5.27 0.61
C ALA A 16 -9.39 -5.49 -0.61
N GLN A 17 -10.56 -6.06 -0.43
CA GLN A 17 -11.50 -6.32 -1.52
C GLN A 17 -12.04 -5.03 -2.11
N LYS A 18 -12.34 -4.05 -1.26
CA LYS A 18 -12.83 -2.74 -1.72
C LYS A 18 -11.78 -2.06 -2.58
N LEU A 19 -10.54 -2.03 -2.10
CA LEU A 19 -9.44 -1.42 -2.83
C LEU A 19 -9.18 -2.15 -4.15
N TYR A 20 -9.22 -3.47 -4.13
CA TYR A 20 -9.07 -4.29 -5.34
C TYR A 20 -10.10 -3.89 -6.40
N ARG A 21 -11.36 -3.76 -6.01
CA ARG A 21 -12.42 -3.39 -6.95
C ARG A 21 -12.23 -1.98 -7.49
N GLN A 22 -11.85 -1.05 -6.63
CA GLN A 22 -11.60 0.33 -7.06
C GLN A 22 -10.45 0.41 -8.06
N LEU A 23 -9.36 -0.28 -7.77
CA LEU A 23 -8.20 -0.29 -8.68
C LEU A 23 -8.51 -1.02 -9.98
N SER A 24 -9.31 -2.09 -9.94
CA SER A 24 -9.72 -2.78 -11.16
C SER A 24 -10.49 -1.87 -12.11
N THR A 25 -11.24 -0.93 -11.56
CA THR A 25 -11.99 0.03 -12.37
C THR A 25 -11.10 1.16 -12.88
N LEU A 26 -10.19 1.67 -12.02
CA LEU A 26 -9.36 2.82 -12.36
C LEU A 26 -8.20 2.47 -13.30
N VAL A 27 -7.63 1.29 -13.13
CA VAL A 27 -6.50 0.82 -13.95
C VAL A 27 -6.78 -0.60 -14.45
N PRO A 28 -7.71 -0.73 -15.40
CA PRO A 28 -8.19 -2.06 -15.82
C PRO A 28 -7.11 -2.93 -16.46
N ASP A 29 -6.05 -2.33 -16.97
CA ASP A 29 -4.97 -3.08 -17.61
C ASP A 29 -3.86 -3.49 -16.63
N ALA A 30 -3.93 -3.05 -15.38
CA ALA A 30 -2.92 -3.41 -14.40
C ALA A 30 -3.13 -4.84 -13.90
N GLU A 31 -2.01 -5.50 -13.59
CA GLU A 31 -2.05 -6.78 -12.89
C GLU A 31 -2.10 -6.47 -11.39
N LEU A 32 -3.10 -7.01 -10.71
CA LEU A 32 -3.28 -6.78 -9.28
C LEU A 32 -2.92 -8.04 -8.50
N LEU A 33 -1.98 -7.91 -7.56
CA LEU A 33 -1.55 -9.01 -6.71
C LEU A 33 -2.05 -8.75 -5.29
N LEU A 34 -2.76 -9.71 -4.73
CA LEU A 34 -3.36 -9.56 -3.41
C LEU A 34 -2.57 -10.39 -2.39
N TYR A 35 -2.00 -9.71 -1.39
CA TYR A 35 -1.30 -10.36 -0.29
C TYR A 35 -2.12 -10.21 0.98
N ARG A 36 -2.34 -11.31 1.68
CA ARG A 36 -3.15 -11.29 2.89
C ARG A 36 -2.40 -10.82 4.13
N THR A 37 -1.08 -11.03 4.14
CA THR A 37 -0.27 -10.70 5.31
C THR A 37 0.99 -9.96 4.88
N ARG A 38 1.56 -9.22 5.83
CA ARG A 38 2.84 -8.53 5.61
C ARG A 38 3.94 -9.54 5.32
N GLU A 39 3.89 -10.69 5.98
CA GLU A 39 4.87 -11.74 5.81
C GLU A 39 4.86 -12.28 4.38
N SER A 40 3.67 -12.49 3.81
CA SER A 40 3.57 -12.97 2.43
C SER A 40 4.06 -11.94 1.42
N LEU A 41 3.83 -10.66 1.69
CA LEU A 41 4.35 -9.58 0.84
C LEU A 41 5.88 -9.57 0.87
N LEU A 42 6.47 -9.59 2.07
CA LEU A 42 7.92 -9.59 2.22
C LEU A 42 8.56 -10.82 1.59
N LYS A 43 7.92 -11.97 1.73
CA LYS A 43 8.41 -13.21 1.12
C LYS A 43 8.39 -13.11 -0.41
N GLY A 44 7.30 -12.58 -0.97
CA GLY A 44 7.21 -12.40 -2.42
C GLY A 44 8.30 -11.48 -2.95
N LEU A 45 8.58 -10.39 -2.24
CA LEU A 45 9.65 -9.48 -2.63
C LEU A 45 11.03 -10.13 -2.53
N ALA A 46 11.27 -10.88 -1.46
CA ALA A 46 12.56 -11.55 -1.24
C ALA A 46 12.84 -12.62 -2.29
N GLU A 47 11.82 -13.34 -2.71
CA GLU A 47 11.96 -14.40 -3.71
C GLU A 47 12.03 -13.87 -5.14
N GLY A 48 11.70 -12.60 -5.33
CA GLY A 48 11.74 -11.97 -6.65
C GLY A 48 10.78 -12.57 -7.67
N HIS A 49 9.72 -13.23 -7.20
CA HIS A 49 8.78 -13.90 -8.09
C HIS A 49 8.01 -12.93 -8.98
N LYS A 50 7.72 -11.76 -8.46
CA LYS A 50 7.06 -10.70 -9.22
C LYS A 50 7.61 -9.36 -8.79
N ILE A 51 7.94 -8.52 -9.79
CA ILE A 51 8.34 -7.15 -9.53
C ILE A 51 7.09 -6.29 -9.54
N CYS A 52 6.84 -5.60 -8.44
CA CYS A 52 5.70 -4.68 -8.33
C CYS A 52 6.16 -3.28 -8.66
N ASP A 53 5.30 -2.54 -9.34
CA ASP A 53 5.56 -1.12 -9.64
C ASP A 53 5.04 -0.22 -8.54
N LEU A 54 4.07 -0.69 -7.77
CA LEU A 54 3.41 0.09 -6.73
C LEU A 54 2.81 -0.87 -5.71
N ILE A 55 2.85 -0.47 -4.44
CA ILE A 55 2.27 -1.27 -3.35
C ILE A 55 1.27 -0.41 -2.58
N PHE A 56 0.06 -0.91 -2.38
CA PHE A 56 -0.92 -0.33 -1.47
C PHE A 56 -0.91 -1.17 -0.19
N LEU A 57 -0.67 -0.53 0.93
CA LEU A 57 -0.48 -1.21 2.22
C LEU A 57 -1.40 -0.62 3.28
N GLY A 58 -2.31 -1.43 3.80
CA GLY A 58 -3.25 -1.02 4.83
C GLY A 58 -2.62 -0.98 6.22
N LEU A 59 -2.96 0.02 7.01
CA LEU A 59 -2.43 0.21 8.35
C LEU A 59 -3.38 -0.22 9.47
N ASP A 60 -4.67 -0.27 9.19
CA ASP A 60 -5.67 -0.44 10.26
C ASP A 60 -5.73 -1.86 10.83
N GLY A 61 -5.48 -2.86 10.02
CA GLY A 61 -5.60 -4.25 10.43
C GLY A 61 -4.52 -4.72 11.41
N ASP A 62 -3.44 -3.97 11.53
CA ASP A 62 -2.31 -4.36 12.38
C ASP A 62 -1.82 -3.25 13.30
N GLN A 63 -2.65 -2.22 13.49
CA GLN A 63 -2.34 -1.10 14.36
C GLN A 63 -1.06 -0.36 13.94
N GLY A 64 -0.85 -0.23 12.65
CA GLY A 64 0.28 0.51 12.11
C GLY A 64 1.57 -0.29 11.98
N ARG A 65 1.57 -1.59 12.31
CA ARG A 65 2.78 -2.41 12.17
C ARG A 65 3.27 -2.54 10.73
N SER A 66 2.40 -2.27 9.78
CA SER A 66 2.80 -2.22 8.37
C SER A 66 3.86 -1.16 8.09
N LEU A 67 3.97 -0.14 8.96
CA LEU A 67 5.04 0.85 8.85
C LEU A 67 6.42 0.19 9.03
N GLU A 68 6.51 -0.79 9.93
CA GLU A 68 7.75 -1.54 10.11
C GLU A 68 8.07 -2.38 8.88
N THR A 69 7.05 -2.87 8.21
CA THR A 69 7.22 -3.60 6.96
C THR A 69 7.86 -2.71 5.90
N VAL A 70 7.40 -1.48 5.76
CA VAL A 70 7.99 -0.53 4.81
C VAL A 70 9.42 -0.22 5.19
N ARG A 71 9.69 -0.01 6.47
CA ARG A 71 11.06 0.24 6.96
C ARG A 71 11.97 -0.93 6.61
N THR A 72 11.51 -2.16 6.83
CA THR A 72 12.25 -3.36 6.48
C THR A 72 12.56 -3.42 4.99
N MET A 73 11.57 -3.10 4.16
CA MET A 73 11.76 -3.06 2.71
C MET A 73 12.85 -2.06 2.32
N ARG A 74 12.83 -0.87 2.90
CA ARG A 74 13.83 0.16 2.59
C ARG A 74 15.22 -0.27 3.02
N LEU A 75 15.34 -0.90 4.19
CA LEU A 75 16.62 -1.41 4.67
C LEU A 75 17.19 -2.51 3.79
N LYS A 76 16.34 -3.29 3.16
CA LYS A 76 16.75 -4.35 2.25
C LYS A 76 16.97 -3.88 0.81
N GLY A 77 16.84 -2.58 0.56
CA GLY A 77 17.06 -2.01 -0.75
C GLY A 77 15.86 -2.04 -1.68
N HIS A 78 14.68 -2.32 -1.16
CA HIS A 78 13.45 -2.28 -1.96
C HIS A 78 12.85 -0.87 -1.88
N TYR A 79 12.92 -0.14 -2.98
CA TYR A 79 12.44 1.25 -3.03
C TYR A 79 11.15 1.39 -3.86
N ILE A 80 10.39 0.34 -3.97
CA ILE A 80 9.11 0.35 -4.66
C ILE A 80 8.20 1.39 -3.98
N PRO A 81 7.52 2.26 -4.74
CA PRO A 81 6.59 3.22 -4.16
C PRO A 81 5.50 2.52 -3.35
N VAL A 82 5.28 2.99 -2.13
CA VAL A 82 4.26 2.44 -1.24
C VAL A 82 3.25 3.52 -0.92
N VAL A 83 1.99 3.22 -1.17
CA VAL A 83 0.86 4.06 -0.76
C VAL A 83 0.25 3.43 0.48
N LEU A 84 0.26 4.17 1.58
CA LEU A 84 -0.32 3.71 2.84
C LEU A 84 -1.79 4.09 2.88
N VAL A 85 -2.63 3.17 3.37
CA VAL A 85 -4.08 3.37 3.43
C VAL A 85 -4.54 3.19 4.88
N ALA A 86 -5.24 4.18 5.42
CA ALA A 86 -5.67 4.15 6.82
C ALA A 86 -7.03 4.83 7.00
N GLU A 87 -7.70 4.57 8.11
CA GLU A 87 -8.97 5.21 8.44
C GLU A 87 -8.82 6.68 8.82
N ASN A 88 -7.64 7.06 9.30
CA ASN A 88 -7.40 8.42 9.78
C ASN A 88 -5.93 8.79 9.61
N GLU A 89 -5.57 9.98 10.07
CA GLU A 89 -4.25 10.55 9.91
C GLU A 89 -3.24 10.14 10.97
N LYS A 90 -3.61 9.21 11.84
CA LYS A 90 -2.81 8.83 13.01
C LYS A 90 -1.34 8.52 12.70
N PHE A 91 -1.08 7.89 11.56
CA PHE A 91 0.28 7.46 11.17
C PHE A 91 0.92 8.35 10.11
N TYR A 92 0.37 9.54 9.88
CA TYR A 92 0.82 10.39 8.79
C TYR A 92 2.29 10.79 8.94
N LYS A 93 2.71 11.14 10.15
CA LYS A 93 4.10 11.53 10.41
C LYS A 93 5.06 10.38 10.13
N GLU A 94 4.73 9.19 10.61
CA GLU A 94 5.57 8.00 10.41
C GLU A 94 5.65 7.61 8.94
N ALA A 95 4.62 7.92 8.16
CA ALA A 95 4.62 7.66 6.73
C ALA A 95 5.76 8.39 6.02
N PHE A 96 6.01 9.64 6.40
CA PHE A 96 7.14 10.37 5.85
C PHE A 96 8.48 9.74 6.25
N GLU A 97 8.57 9.27 7.50
CA GLU A 97 9.81 8.70 8.02
C GLU A 97 10.23 7.42 7.29
N VAL A 98 9.26 6.68 6.73
CA VAL A 98 9.55 5.45 5.98
C VAL A 98 9.55 5.67 4.47
N PHE A 99 9.52 6.92 4.03
CA PHE A 99 9.54 7.29 2.61
C PHE A 99 8.36 6.68 1.84
N ALA A 100 7.17 6.76 2.42
CA ALA A 100 5.96 6.39 1.71
C ALA A 100 5.73 7.36 0.54
N TYR A 101 5.26 6.83 -0.57
CA TYR A 101 4.93 7.64 -1.72
C TYR A 101 3.72 8.52 -1.44
N ASN A 102 2.73 7.96 -0.76
CA ASN A 102 1.50 8.69 -0.44
C ASN A 102 0.80 8.06 0.77
N TYR A 103 -0.16 8.79 1.31
CA TYR A 103 -0.96 8.35 2.45
C TYR A 103 -2.42 8.69 2.14
N LEU A 104 -3.26 7.67 2.07
CA LEU A 104 -4.68 7.83 1.76
C LEU A 104 -5.52 7.55 3.00
N VAL A 105 -6.48 8.42 3.27
CA VAL A 105 -7.42 8.22 4.36
C VAL A 105 -8.75 7.77 3.76
N THR A 106 -9.23 6.62 4.21
CA THR A 106 -10.51 6.09 3.74
C THR A 106 -11.64 6.74 4.51
N LEU A 107 -12.63 7.22 3.77
CA LEU A 107 -13.85 7.77 4.34
C LEU A 107 -15.02 6.88 3.95
N VAL A 108 -16.17 7.14 4.55
CA VAL A 108 -17.39 6.39 4.22
C VAL A 108 -17.65 6.40 2.72
N ASP A 109 -17.45 7.55 2.08
CA ASP A 109 -17.77 7.74 0.67
C ASP A 109 -16.57 7.77 -0.26
N GLY A 110 -15.34 7.47 0.25
CA GLY A 110 -14.20 7.49 -0.62
C GLY A 110 -12.86 7.57 0.07
N VAL A 111 -11.85 8.03 -0.68
CA VAL A 111 -10.47 8.12 -0.22
C VAL A 111 -9.96 9.54 -0.45
N VAL A 112 -9.31 10.11 0.57
CA VAL A 112 -8.70 11.44 0.48
C VAL A 112 -7.19 11.29 0.56
N ASN A 113 -6.48 11.96 -0.36
CA ASN A 113 -5.04 11.97 -0.39
C ASN A 113 -4.51 13.04 0.57
N LYS A 114 -4.06 12.62 1.75
CA LYS A 114 -3.61 13.55 2.79
C LYS A 114 -2.23 14.14 2.53
N MET A 115 -1.35 13.41 1.91
CA MET A 115 -0.01 13.93 1.60
C MET A 115 -0.07 15.02 0.54
N GLU A 116 -0.91 14.82 -0.46
CA GLU A 116 -1.10 15.83 -1.49
C GLU A 116 -1.79 17.07 -0.94
N SER A 117 -2.79 16.92 -0.07
CA SER A 117 -3.49 18.08 0.50
C SER A 117 -2.59 18.94 1.36
N LYS A 118 -1.51 18.43 1.90
CA LYS A 118 -0.58 19.22 2.73
C LYS A 118 0.36 20.10 1.92
N THR A 119 0.48 19.87 0.64
CA THR A 119 1.36 20.67 -0.21
C THR A 119 0.65 21.89 -0.80
N MET A 120 -0.63 22.01 -0.54
CA MET A 120 -1.43 23.12 -1.04
C MET A 120 -1.44 24.32 -0.11
#